data_2c63e53f675b28cc5c34bd9fc665c646
#
_entry.id   2c63e53f675b28cc5c34bd9fc665c646
#
_cell.length_a   1.000
_cell.length_b   1.000
_cell.length_c   1.000
_cell.angle_alpha   90.00
_cell.angle_beta   90.00
_cell.angle_gamma   90.00
#
_symmetry.space_group_name_H-M   'P 1'
#
loop_
_entity.id
_entity.type
_entity.pdbx_description
1 polymer ?
#
loop_
_entity_poly.entity_id
_entity_poly.type
_entity_poly.pdbx_seq_one_letter_code
_entity_poly.pdbx_strand_id
1 'polypeptide(L)'
;MISKVQDLLHSGAELTDRALERLLPSPDTLPHSIHRAMRHSVFAGGKRLRPILCMEAARMVAGSGQIPEGAADLGAALEMIHTYSLIHDDLPALDNDDLRRGKPTCHVVFGEATAILAGDALQTLAFHTIANLPCFDYKIVRILRDISAAIGTGVGPNSSLPPGMIGGQVVDIESEGQTPTADLVESIHRAKTGALITTSIVSGGLFGLLSGKMSLGSSSDFSGSAPVPRKDTPEAAREAFEAQHAEGQAAGAKNEDTIARLRSFGEKAGLAFQIVDDVLDMTQSSEELGKTAGKDTATIKATWPAVFGIDQSLCDARELIADAFAALEPFGEAADPLKSLAQYLVERKN
;
A
#
# COMPACT_ATOMS: atom_id res chain seq x y z
N MET A 1 5.03 -23.55 6.78
CA MET A 1 4.36 -22.26 6.47
C MET A 1 5.31 -21.08 6.69
N ILE A 2 5.96 -20.95 7.82
CA ILE A 2 6.87 -19.83 8.17
C ILE A 2 8.02 -19.66 7.13
N SER A 3 8.68 -20.71 6.65
CA SER A 3 9.76 -20.57 5.65
C SER A 3 9.27 -19.97 4.32
N LYS A 4 8.09 -20.35 3.84
CA LYS A 4 7.52 -19.80 2.59
C LYS A 4 7.20 -18.31 2.67
N VAL A 5 6.73 -17.82 3.83
CA VAL A 5 6.47 -16.40 4.05
C VAL A 5 7.77 -15.62 4.15
N GLN A 6 8.79 -16.16 4.81
CA GLN A 6 10.12 -15.55 4.87
C GLN A 6 10.78 -15.45 3.50
N ASP A 7 10.66 -16.50 2.67
CA ASP A 7 11.16 -16.48 1.28
C ASP A 7 10.42 -15.41 0.44
N LEU A 8 9.10 -15.29 0.63
CA LEU A 8 8.27 -14.29 -0.04
C LEU A 8 8.67 -12.85 0.38
N LEU A 9 8.86 -12.64 1.68
CA LEU A 9 9.31 -11.35 2.20
C LEU A 9 10.71 -10.99 1.69
N HIS A 10 11.63 -11.94 1.70
CA HIS A 10 12.99 -11.74 1.23
C HIS A 10 13.05 -11.39 -0.26
N SER A 11 12.45 -12.24 -1.11
CA SER A 11 12.44 -12.03 -2.56
C SER A 11 11.69 -10.75 -2.97
N GLY A 12 10.57 -10.45 -2.29
CA GLY A 12 9.83 -9.23 -2.55
C GLY A 12 10.57 -7.96 -2.10
N ALA A 13 11.31 -8.03 -0.99
CA ALA A 13 12.16 -6.93 -0.53
C ALA A 13 13.31 -6.68 -1.53
N GLU A 14 13.97 -7.73 -2.03
CA GLU A 14 15.01 -7.59 -3.04
C GLU A 14 14.50 -6.97 -4.35
N LEU A 15 13.30 -7.38 -4.81
CA LEU A 15 12.67 -6.78 -6.00
C LEU A 15 12.40 -5.29 -5.79
N THR A 16 11.89 -4.93 -4.60
CA THR A 16 11.61 -3.55 -4.23
C THR A 16 12.89 -2.73 -4.16
N ASP A 17 13.93 -3.23 -3.48
CA ASP A 17 15.19 -2.51 -3.30
C ASP A 17 15.90 -2.29 -4.65
N ARG A 18 15.86 -3.26 -5.58
CA ARG A 18 16.35 -3.07 -6.96
C ARG A 18 15.58 -1.99 -7.71
N ALA A 19 14.25 -1.94 -7.56
CA ALA A 19 13.44 -0.89 -8.18
C ALA A 19 13.75 0.48 -7.59
N LEU A 20 13.84 0.59 -6.25
CA LEU A 20 14.21 1.81 -5.55
C LEU A 20 15.61 2.30 -5.93
N GLU A 21 16.59 1.40 -6.03
CA GLU A 21 17.96 1.75 -6.43
C GLU A 21 18.02 2.38 -7.82
N ARG A 22 17.20 1.88 -8.75
CA ARG A 22 17.11 2.39 -10.13
C ARG A 22 16.32 3.69 -10.24
N LEU A 23 15.27 3.87 -9.43
CA LEU A 23 14.34 5.00 -9.52
C LEU A 23 14.84 6.23 -8.78
N LEU A 24 15.57 6.04 -7.66
CA LEU A 24 16.11 7.15 -6.89
C LEU A 24 17.33 7.77 -7.58
N PRO A 25 17.45 9.11 -7.58
CA PRO A 25 18.64 9.77 -8.09
C PRO A 25 19.93 9.30 -7.38
N SER A 26 21.03 9.25 -8.12
CA SER A 26 22.34 8.95 -7.54
C SER A 26 22.71 9.98 -6.44
N PRO A 27 23.38 9.56 -5.36
CA PRO A 27 23.83 10.47 -4.31
C PRO A 27 24.83 11.53 -4.81
N ASP A 28 25.39 11.32 -6.02
CA ASP A 28 26.34 12.22 -6.67
C ASP A 28 25.65 13.16 -7.69
N THR A 29 24.33 13.07 -7.84
CA THR A 29 23.53 14.02 -8.65
C THR A 29 23.27 15.31 -7.87
N LEU A 30 23.40 16.47 -8.49
CA LEU A 30 23.04 17.76 -7.88
C LEU A 30 21.52 17.91 -7.77
N PRO A 31 21.03 18.47 -6.62
CA PRO A 31 21.75 18.83 -5.40
C PRO A 31 22.01 17.60 -4.51
N HIS A 32 23.28 17.38 -4.15
CA HIS A 32 23.73 16.15 -3.48
C HIS A 32 23.05 15.88 -2.13
N SER A 33 22.82 16.93 -1.34
CA SER A 33 22.28 16.81 0.02
C SER A 33 20.91 16.14 0.05
N ILE A 34 20.00 16.56 -0.83
CA ILE A 34 18.64 16.02 -0.87
C ILE A 34 18.61 14.56 -1.36
N HIS A 35 19.42 14.22 -2.38
CA HIS A 35 19.45 12.85 -2.89
C HIS A 35 20.07 11.87 -1.88
N ARG A 36 21.08 12.33 -1.11
CA ARG A 36 21.62 11.56 0.01
C ARG A 36 20.63 11.38 1.15
N ALA A 37 19.85 12.42 1.49
CA ALA A 37 18.82 12.36 2.51
C ALA A 37 17.66 11.42 2.13
N MET A 38 17.18 11.49 0.88
CA MET A 38 16.17 10.56 0.35
C MET A 38 16.64 9.11 0.45
N ARG A 39 17.85 8.82 -0.04
CA ARG A 39 18.45 7.47 -0.02
C ARG A 39 18.72 6.99 1.40
N HIS A 40 19.19 7.87 2.30
CA HIS A 40 19.41 7.54 3.72
C HIS A 40 18.13 6.96 4.34
N SER A 41 17.00 7.62 4.14
CA SER A 41 15.73 7.21 4.73
C SER A 41 15.15 5.97 4.05
N VAL A 42 15.17 5.91 2.72
CA VAL A 42 14.66 4.77 1.96
C VAL A 42 15.43 3.48 2.28
N PHE A 43 16.76 3.55 2.39
CA PHE A 43 17.62 2.40 2.68
C PHE A 43 17.97 2.24 4.18
N ALA A 44 17.21 2.89 5.06
CA ALA A 44 17.36 2.68 6.51
C ALA A 44 16.95 1.26 6.96
N GLY A 45 16.35 0.46 6.08
CA GLY A 45 15.82 -0.87 6.33
C GLY A 45 14.29 -0.91 6.26
N GLY A 46 13.72 -2.06 6.61
CA GLY A 46 12.26 -2.25 6.61
C GLY A 46 11.84 -3.53 5.87
N LYS A 47 10.65 -4.03 6.21
CA LYS A 47 10.10 -5.29 5.67
C LYS A 47 9.53 -5.13 4.24
N ARG A 48 9.49 -3.93 3.67
CA ARG A 48 8.93 -3.62 2.33
C ARG A 48 7.52 -4.16 2.13
N LEU A 49 6.70 -4.12 3.17
CA LEU A 49 5.41 -4.78 3.18
C LEU A 49 4.46 -4.25 2.12
N ARG A 50 4.32 -2.93 2.00
CA ARG A 50 3.42 -2.29 1.02
C ARG A 50 3.76 -2.65 -0.43
N PRO A 51 5.02 -2.57 -0.85
CA PRO A 51 5.47 -3.09 -2.15
C PRO A 51 5.12 -4.55 -2.39
N ILE A 52 5.39 -5.41 -1.39
CA ILE A 52 5.16 -6.86 -1.51
C ILE A 52 3.67 -7.15 -1.66
N LEU A 53 2.81 -6.53 -0.85
CA LEU A 53 1.35 -6.65 -0.97
C LEU A 53 0.86 -6.19 -2.35
N CYS A 54 1.42 -5.10 -2.89
CA CYS A 54 1.11 -4.59 -4.22
C CYS A 54 1.49 -5.61 -5.31
N MET A 55 2.73 -6.10 -5.28
CA MET A 55 3.23 -7.07 -6.26
C MET A 55 2.46 -8.39 -6.23
N GLU A 56 2.12 -8.89 -5.05
CA GLU A 56 1.36 -10.14 -4.89
C GLU A 56 -0.10 -9.99 -5.33
N ALA A 57 -0.72 -8.85 -5.06
CA ALA A 57 -2.05 -8.54 -5.61
C ALA A 57 -2.03 -8.46 -7.14
N ALA A 58 -1.00 -7.84 -7.71
CA ALA A 58 -0.81 -7.78 -9.16
C ALA A 58 -0.62 -9.18 -9.77
N ARG A 59 0.25 -10.01 -9.15
CA ARG A 59 0.49 -11.39 -9.57
C ARG A 59 -0.77 -12.24 -9.54
N MET A 60 -1.53 -12.17 -8.44
CA MET A 60 -2.78 -12.90 -8.24
C MET A 60 -3.79 -12.56 -9.33
N VAL A 61 -3.99 -11.27 -9.60
CA VAL A 61 -5.01 -10.79 -10.54
C VAL A 61 -4.59 -11.00 -12.00
N ALA A 62 -3.31 -10.89 -12.31
CA ALA A 62 -2.79 -11.18 -13.67
C ALA A 62 -2.95 -12.65 -14.06
N GLY A 63 -3.00 -13.57 -13.09
CA GLY A 63 -3.22 -14.99 -13.32
C GLY A 63 -2.08 -15.72 -14.02
N SER A 64 -0.96 -15.05 -14.30
CA SER A 64 0.21 -15.64 -14.98
C SER A 64 1.13 -16.43 -14.04
N GLY A 65 0.91 -16.35 -12.73
CA GLY A 65 1.80 -16.88 -11.70
C GLY A 65 3.08 -16.06 -11.48
N GLN A 66 3.34 -15.04 -12.31
CA GLN A 66 4.51 -14.15 -12.22
C GLN A 66 4.09 -12.72 -11.86
N ILE A 67 5.00 -11.98 -11.24
CA ILE A 67 4.84 -10.56 -10.98
C ILE A 67 4.91 -9.80 -12.30
N PRO A 68 3.87 -9.01 -12.68
CA PRO A 68 3.88 -8.27 -13.93
C PRO A 68 5.01 -7.24 -13.99
N GLU A 69 5.55 -7.01 -15.19
CA GLU A 69 6.53 -5.95 -15.44
C GLU A 69 5.96 -4.58 -15.04
N GLY A 70 6.74 -3.79 -14.30
CA GLY A 70 6.32 -2.49 -13.73
C GLY A 70 5.64 -2.58 -12.36
N ALA A 71 5.19 -3.76 -11.90
CA ALA A 71 4.57 -3.89 -10.57
C ALA A 71 5.56 -3.60 -9.44
N ALA A 72 6.84 -3.91 -9.62
CA ALA A 72 7.89 -3.54 -8.66
C ALA A 72 8.11 -2.03 -8.59
N ASP A 73 7.95 -1.31 -9.71
CA ASP A 73 8.07 0.15 -9.77
C ASP A 73 6.89 0.83 -9.07
N LEU A 74 5.68 0.30 -9.26
CA LEU A 74 4.50 0.72 -8.50
C LEU A 74 4.69 0.47 -7.00
N GLY A 75 5.21 -0.70 -6.63
CA GLY A 75 5.57 -1.02 -5.25
C GLY A 75 6.61 -0.06 -4.67
N ALA A 76 7.66 0.25 -5.43
CA ALA A 76 8.69 1.21 -5.04
C ALA A 76 8.11 2.63 -4.81
N ALA A 77 7.19 3.07 -5.66
CA ALA A 77 6.49 4.34 -5.49
C ALA A 77 5.67 4.37 -4.18
N LEU A 78 4.99 3.28 -3.85
CA LEU A 78 4.27 3.16 -2.57
C LEU A 78 5.20 3.18 -1.36
N GLU A 79 6.40 2.61 -1.48
CA GLU A 79 7.41 2.68 -0.41
C GLU A 79 8.01 4.09 -0.29
N MET A 80 8.19 4.84 -1.39
CA MET A 80 8.57 6.24 -1.35
C MET A 80 7.52 7.08 -0.62
N ILE A 81 6.22 6.83 -0.88
CA ILE A 81 5.11 7.46 -0.17
C ILE A 81 5.14 7.11 1.32
N HIS A 82 5.36 5.87 1.67
CA HIS A 82 5.51 5.48 3.07
C HIS A 82 6.73 6.13 3.72
N THR A 83 7.85 6.19 3.01
CA THR A 83 9.09 6.73 3.57
C THR A 83 9.00 8.24 3.80
N TYR A 84 8.36 9.01 2.91
CA TYR A 84 8.19 10.44 3.16
C TYR A 84 7.40 10.70 4.46
N SER A 85 6.34 9.93 4.71
CA SER A 85 5.55 10.10 5.93
C SER A 85 6.41 9.84 7.18
N LEU A 86 7.26 8.80 7.14
CA LEU A 86 8.17 8.51 8.25
C LEU A 86 9.21 9.63 8.47
N ILE A 87 9.75 10.23 7.38
CA ILE A 87 10.69 11.35 7.51
C ILE A 87 10.03 12.55 8.20
N HIS A 88 8.77 12.84 7.82
CA HIS A 88 8.04 13.95 8.41
C HIS A 88 7.61 13.64 9.85
N ASP A 89 7.12 12.42 10.11
CA ASP A 89 6.75 11.98 11.46
C ASP A 89 7.91 12.08 12.45
N ASP A 90 9.15 11.78 12.03
CA ASP A 90 10.35 11.84 12.87
C ASP A 90 10.77 13.27 13.26
N LEU A 91 10.25 14.33 12.58
CA LEU A 91 10.64 15.71 12.85
C LEU A 91 10.31 16.16 14.28
N PRO A 92 11.08 17.12 14.85
CA PRO A 92 10.78 17.68 16.16
C PRO A 92 9.39 18.30 16.32
N ALA A 93 8.76 18.69 15.21
CA ALA A 93 7.40 19.23 15.19
C ALA A 93 6.31 18.16 15.32
N LEU A 94 6.65 16.87 15.17
CA LEU A 94 5.75 15.72 15.28
C LEU A 94 6.26 14.76 16.37
N ASP A 95 6.67 13.54 16.01
CA ASP A 95 7.05 12.53 17.01
C ASP A 95 8.42 12.80 17.69
N ASN A 96 9.25 13.67 17.13
CA ASN A 96 10.58 14.01 17.63
C ASN A 96 11.43 12.78 17.93
N ASP A 97 11.61 11.93 16.90
CA ASP A 97 12.37 10.69 17.01
C ASP A 97 13.79 10.84 16.45
N ASP A 98 14.80 10.65 17.30
CA ASP A 98 16.21 10.68 16.88
C ASP A 98 16.66 9.41 16.16
N LEU A 99 15.99 8.29 16.40
CA LEU A 99 16.31 6.96 15.86
C LEU A 99 15.10 6.30 15.21
N ARG A 100 15.32 5.70 14.04
CA ARG A 100 14.35 4.83 13.38
C ARG A 100 15.04 3.55 12.89
N ARG A 101 14.53 2.40 13.31
CA ARG A 101 15.13 1.08 13.01
C ARG A 101 16.61 1.02 13.43
N GLY A 102 16.96 1.63 14.55
CA GLY A 102 18.31 1.67 15.10
C GLY A 102 19.28 2.60 14.35
N LYS A 103 18.82 3.39 13.38
CA LYS A 103 19.63 4.37 12.66
C LYS A 103 19.16 5.78 12.97
N PRO A 104 20.07 6.80 12.98
CA PRO A 104 19.70 8.19 13.12
C PRO A 104 18.69 8.61 12.04
N THR A 105 17.68 9.39 12.42
CA THR A 105 16.64 9.88 11.52
C THR A 105 17.16 10.95 10.57
N CYS A 106 16.39 11.26 9.54
CA CYS A 106 16.82 12.16 8.46
C CYS A 106 17.17 13.57 9.00
N HIS A 107 16.35 14.11 9.90
CA HIS A 107 16.59 15.45 10.45
C HIS A 107 17.84 15.52 11.35
N VAL A 108 18.17 14.43 12.04
CA VAL A 108 19.41 14.35 12.86
C VAL A 108 20.66 14.37 11.99
N VAL A 109 20.61 13.70 10.82
CA VAL A 109 21.81 13.59 9.94
C VAL A 109 21.94 14.79 9.00
N PHE A 110 20.83 15.31 8.46
CA PHE A 110 20.84 16.32 7.38
C PHE A 110 20.21 17.67 7.77
N GLY A 111 19.68 17.77 8.98
CA GLY A 111 18.92 18.94 9.46
C GLY A 111 17.47 18.94 9.01
N GLU A 112 16.62 19.66 9.75
CA GLU A 112 15.16 19.68 9.57
C GLU A 112 14.75 20.16 8.17
N ALA A 113 15.34 21.24 7.66
CA ALA A 113 15.02 21.78 6.35
C ALA A 113 15.25 20.75 5.21
N THR A 114 16.39 20.03 5.28
CA THR A 114 16.68 18.98 4.28
C THR A 114 15.76 17.79 4.45
N ALA A 115 15.36 17.42 5.67
CA ALA A 115 14.43 16.34 5.94
C ALA A 115 13.03 16.64 5.37
N ILE A 116 12.51 17.85 5.60
CA ILE A 116 11.22 18.30 5.01
C ILE A 116 11.27 18.16 3.50
N LEU A 117 12.29 18.73 2.86
CA LEU A 117 12.43 18.71 1.40
C LEU A 117 12.68 17.29 0.85
N ALA A 118 13.34 16.41 1.60
CA ALA A 118 13.53 15.02 1.20
C ALA A 118 12.20 14.24 1.22
N GLY A 119 11.32 14.50 2.18
CA GLY A 119 9.97 13.97 2.20
C GLY A 119 9.14 14.44 1.00
N ASP A 120 9.13 15.75 0.73
CA ASP A 120 8.45 16.34 -0.43
C ASP A 120 8.96 15.76 -1.75
N ALA A 121 10.27 15.60 -1.88
CA ALA A 121 10.89 15.05 -3.08
C ALA A 121 10.54 13.57 -3.30
N LEU A 122 10.49 12.75 -2.24
CA LEU A 122 10.07 11.35 -2.32
C LEU A 122 8.60 11.23 -2.74
N GLN A 123 7.71 12.03 -2.16
CA GLN A 123 6.30 12.07 -2.54
C GLN A 123 6.15 12.46 -4.02
N THR A 124 6.83 13.49 -4.45
CA THR A 124 6.79 13.95 -5.85
C THR A 124 7.34 12.88 -6.80
N LEU A 125 8.47 12.25 -6.46
CA LEU A 125 9.08 11.19 -7.27
C LEU A 125 8.18 9.95 -7.35
N ALA A 126 7.45 9.63 -6.30
CA ALA A 126 6.48 8.53 -6.29
C ALA A 126 5.38 8.75 -7.33
N PHE A 127 4.75 9.92 -7.37
CA PHE A 127 3.75 10.26 -8.38
C PHE A 127 4.34 10.28 -9.79
N HIS A 128 5.55 10.80 -9.96
CA HIS A 128 6.26 10.75 -11.24
C HIS A 128 6.48 9.30 -11.70
N THR A 129 6.91 8.42 -10.81
CA THR A 129 7.11 6.99 -11.11
C THR A 129 5.81 6.33 -11.55
N ILE A 130 4.70 6.56 -10.83
CA ILE A 130 3.39 6.00 -11.17
C ILE A 130 2.91 6.50 -12.53
N ALA A 131 3.10 7.78 -12.83
CA ALA A 131 2.70 8.37 -14.12
C ALA A 131 3.47 7.80 -15.32
N ASN A 132 4.65 7.21 -15.09
CA ASN A 132 5.50 6.60 -16.13
C ASN A 132 5.44 5.06 -16.15
N LEU A 133 4.50 4.44 -15.43
CA LEU A 133 4.35 2.98 -15.47
C LEU A 133 3.95 2.49 -16.87
N PRO A 134 4.43 1.32 -17.30
CA PRO A 134 4.13 0.76 -18.62
C PRO A 134 2.70 0.19 -18.67
N CYS A 135 1.70 1.05 -18.58
CA CYS A 135 0.29 0.66 -18.68
C CYS A 135 -0.57 1.76 -19.32
N PHE A 136 -1.84 1.45 -19.62
CA PHE A 136 -2.72 2.40 -20.28
C PHE A 136 -3.08 3.62 -19.42
N ASP A 137 -3.06 4.82 -19.98
CA ASP A 137 -3.22 6.11 -19.33
C ASP A 137 -4.43 6.22 -18.37
N TYR A 138 -5.61 5.75 -18.79
CA TYR A 138 -6.82 5.84 -17.93
C TYR A 138 -6.73 5.04 -16.63
N LYS A 139 -5.85 4.05 -16.59
CA LYS A 139 -5.64 3.18 -15.44
C LYS A 139 -4.60 3.76 -14.49
N ILE A 140 -3.59 4.40 -15.04
CA ILE A 140 -2.66 5.25 -14.29
C ILE A 140 -3.45 6.33 -13.55
N VAL A 141 -4.37 7.01 -14.22
CA VAL A 141 -5.25 8.02 -13.60
C VAL A 141 -6.06 7.44 -12.44
N ARG A 142 -6.59 6.21 -12.57
CA ARG A 142 -7.31 5.55 -11.47
C ARG A 142 -6.39 5.23 -10.29
N ILE A 143 -5.21 4.68 -10.54
CA ILE A 143 -4.19 4.39 -9.50
C ILE A 143 -3.77 5.69 -8.80
N LEU A 144 -3.46 6.75 -9.54
CA LEU A 144 -3.09 8.06 -9.00
C LEU A 144 -4.20 8.64 -8.13
N ARG A 145 -5.47 8.56 -8.58
CA ARG A 145 -6.63 9.02 -7.82
C ARG A 145 -6.79 8.25 -6.51
N ASP A 146 -6.69 6.92 -6.55
CA ASP A 146 -6.88 6.07 -5.37
C ASP A 146 -5.72 6.26 -4.37
N ILE A 147 -4.47 6.41 -4.84
CA ILE A 147 -3.30 6.70 -4.00
C ILE A 147 -3.38 8.11 -3.38
N SER A 148 -3.73 9.14 -4.18
CA SER A 148 -3.85 10.51 -3.66
C SER A 148 -4.97 10.63 -2.62
N ALA A 149 -6.07 9.89 -2.78
CA ALA A 149 -7.12 9.81 -1.77
C ALA A 149 -6.60 9.14 -0.48
N ALA A 150 -5.88 8.02 -0.59
CA ALA A 150 -5.35 7.27 0.55
C ALA A 150 -4.30 8.01 1.38
N ILE A 151 -3.61 9.00 0.80
CA ILE A 151 -2.70 9.88 1.53
C ILE A 151 -3.33 11.23 1.90
N GLY A 152 -4.59 11.44 1.55
CA GLY A 152 -5.32 12.69 1.76
C GLY A 152 -5.77 12.91 3.20
N THR A 153 -6.82 13.75 3.37
CA THR A 153 -7.23 14.30 4.67
C THR A 153 -8.56 13.77 5.20
N GLY A 154 -9.23 12.83 4.52
CA GLY A 154 -10.50 12.27 5.00
C GLY A 154 -10.32 11.41 6.24
N VAL A 155 -11.22 11.52 7.23
CA VAL A 155 -11.22 10.69 8.43
C VAL A 155 -12.65 10.41 8.89
N GLY A 156 -12.89 9.15 9.29
CA GLY A 156 -14.15 8.71 9.88
C GLY A 156 -15.30 8.55 8.88
N PRO A 157 -16.39 7.90 9.32
CA PRO A 157 -17.51 7.50 8.46
C PRO A 157 -18.34 8.68 7.94
N ASN A 158 -18.29 9.83 8.62
CA ASN A 158 -19.03 11.03 8.24
C ASN A 158 -18.25 11.98 7.30
N SER A 159 -17.02 11.61 6.93
CA SER A 159 -16.24 12.39 5.97
C SER A 159 -16.78 12.21 4.56
N SER A 160 -16.88 13.30 3.81
CA SER A 160 -17.15 13.28 2.36
C SER A 160 -15.94 12.82 1.55
N LEU A 161 -14.76 12.73 2.18
CA LEU A 161 -13.51 12.29 1.60
C LEU A 161 -13.18 10.85 2.04
N PRO A 162 -12.52 10.06 1.18
CA PRO A 162 -12.01 8.74 1.57
C PRO A 162 -11.01 8.83 2.74
N PRO A 163 -10.87 7.78 3.58
CA PRO A 163 -9.85 7.73 4.61
C PRO A 163 -8.46 7.96 4.03
N GLY A 164 -7.68 8.86 4.64
CA GLY A 164 -6.38 9.27 4.17
C GLY A 164 -5.36 9.51 5.28
N MET A 165 -4.11 9.16 5.00
CA MET A 165 -3.01 9.09 5.96
C MET A 165 -2.74 10.45 6.66
N ILE A 166 -2.74 11.55 5.90
CA ILE A 166 -2.51 12.90 6.48
C ILE A 166 -3.62 13.26 7.45
N GLY A 167 -4.89 13.01 7.08
CA GLY A 167 -6.02 13.27 7.96
C GLY A 167 -5.97 12.43 9.24
N GLY A 168 -5.61 11.14 9.10
CA GLY A 168 -5.43 10.26 10.25
C GLY A 168 -4.33 10.74 11.20
N GLN A 169 -3.21 11.23 10.67
CA GLN A 169 -2.13 11.81 11.48
C GLN A 169 -2.58 13.08 12.24
N VAL A 170 -3.34 13.96 11.58
CA VAL A 170 -3.86 15.18 12.22
C VAL A 170 -4.81 14.82 13.36
N VAL A 171 -5.76 13.90 13.14
CA VAL A 171 -6.70 13.49 14.19
C VAL A 171 -6.00 12.76 15.34
N ASP A 172 -4.95 11.98 15.04
CA ASP A 172 -4.13 11.34 16.07
C ASP A 172 -3.50 12.39 17.02
N ILE A 173 -2.86 13.42 16.45
CA ILE A 173 -2.27 14.54 17.21
C ILE A 173 -3.35 15.31 18.00
N GLU A 174 -4.46 15.67 17.37
CA GLU A 174 -5.54 16.43 18.00
C GLU A 174 -6.24 15.66 19.14
N SER A 175 -6.15 14.33 19.12
CA SER A 175 -6.76 13.47 20.14
C SER A 175 -5.83 13.14 21.33
N GLU A 176 -4.58 13.57 21.30
CA GLU A 176 -3.64 13.36 22.42
C GLU A 176 -4.19 13.93 23.73
N GLY A 177 -4.08 13.13 24.78
CA GLY A 177 -4.59 13.51 26.11
C GLY A 177 -6.11 13.42 26.26
N GLN A 178 -6.86 13.02 25.23
CA GLN A 178 -8.29 12.77 25.32
C GLN A 178 -8.56 11.30 25.68
N THR A 179 -9.74 11.03 26.26
CA THR A 179 -10.17 9.66 26.51
C THR A 179 -10.50 8.97 25.17
N PRO A 180 -9.80 7.90 24.79
CA PRO A 180 -10.03 7.23 23.51
C PRO A 180 -11.41 6.56 23.47
N THR A 181 -12.11 6.73 22.36
CA THR A 181 -13.34 5.97 22.05
C THR A 181 -13.08 4.98 20.93
N ALA A 182 -13.87 3.91 20.84
CA ALA A 182 -13.75 2.91 19.79
C ALA A 182 -13.79 3.53 18.39
N ASP A 183 -14.77 4.39 18.12
CA ASP A 183 -14.94 5.04 16.81
C ASP A 183 -13.75 5.94 16.46
N LEU A 184 -13.18 6.65 17.45
CA LEU A 184 -12.00 7.50 17.24
C LEU A 184 -10.78 6.65 16.85
N VAL A 185 -10.50 5.62 17.65
CA VAL A 185 -9.35 4.72 17.40
C VAL A 185 -9.48 4.02 16.05
N GLU A 186 -10.66 3.48 15.75
CA GLU A 186 -10.91 2.84 14.45
C GLU A 186 -10.72 3.82 13.29
N SER A 187 -11.22 5.05 13.42
CA SER A 187 -11.09 6.09 12.38
C SER A 187 -9.62 6.46 12.13
N ILE A 188 -8.81 6.62 13.18
CA ILE A 188 -7.38 6.90 13.08
C ILE A 188 -6.67 5.73 12.41
N HIS A 189 -6.89 4.50 12.87
CA HIS A 189 -6.23 3.30 12.34
C HIS A 189 -6.53 3.07 10.86
N ARG A 190 -7.80 3.23 10.46
CA ARG A 190 -8.22 3.10 9.06
C ARG A 190 -7.61 4.18 8.17
N ALA A 191 -7.51 5.41 8.66
CA ALA A 191 -6.99 6.53 7.89
C ALA A 191 -5.45 6.57 7.89
N LYS A 192 -4.81 6.64 9.07
CA LYS A 192 -3.36 6.83 9.20
C LYS A 192 -2.56 5.68 8.58
N THR A 193 -2.97 4.44 8.81
CA THR A 193 -2.22 3.24 8.41
C THR A 193 -2.97 2.38 7.38
N GLY A 194 -4.24 2.10 7.65
CA GLY A 194 -5.07 1.18 6.85
C GLY A 194 -5.27 1.65 5.41
N ALA A 195 -5.43 2.94 5.19
CA ALA A 195 -5.67 3.52 3.87
C ALA A 195 -4.54 3.21 2.88
N LEU A 196 -3.28 3.39 3.27
CA LEU A 196 -2.14 3.13 2.39
C LEU A 196 -1.90 1.63 2.19
N ILE A 197 -2.14 0.78 3.20
CA ILE A 197 -2.08 -0.69 3.05
C ILE A 197 -3.15 -1.16 2.06
N THR A 198 -4.40 -0.74 2.24
CA THR A 198 -5.50 -1.06 1.35
C THR A 198 -5.23 -0.63 -0.08
N THR A 199 -4.78 0.60 -0.26
CA THR A 199 -4.48 1.15 -1.59
C THR A 199 -3.29 0.46 -2.23
N SER A 200 -2.30 0.00 -1.48
CA SER A 200 -1.21 -0.81 -2.03
C SER A 200 -1.72 -2.10 -2.68
N ILE A 201 -2.65 -2.80 -2.01
CA ILE A 201 -3.27 -4.03 -2.52
C ILE A 201 -4.17 -3.72 -3.73
N VAL A 202 -5.01 -2.70 -3.62
CA VAL A 202 -5.95 -2.30 -4.68
C VAL A 202 -5.20 -1.83 -5.94
N SER A 203 -4.16 -1.02 -5.78
CA SER A 203 -3.35 -0.54 -6.91
C SER A 203 -2.61 -1.68 -7.61
N GLY A 204 -2.09 -2.64 -6.84
CA GLY A 204 -1.52 -3.87 -7.40
C GLY A 204 -2.54 -4.67 -8.21
N GLY A 205 -3.74 -4.88 -7.66
CA GLY A 205 -4.82 -5.56 -8.37
C GLY A 205 -5.25 -4.83 -9.64
N LEU A 206 -5.42 -3.51 -9.59
CA LEU A 206 -5.67 -2.67 -10.77
C LEU A 206 -4.58 -2.87 -11.82
N PHE A 207 -3.32 -2.82 -11.42
CA PHE A 207 -2.18 -3.03 -12.30
C PHE A 207 -2.19 -4.45 -12.91
N GLY A 208 -2.49 -5.49 -12.13
CA GLY A 208 -2.60 -6.88 -12.57
C GLY A 208 -3.70 -7.12 -13.62
N LEU A 209 -4.88 -6.47 -13.47
CA LEU A 209 -5.96 -6.51 -14.46
C LEU A 209 -5.51 -6.07 -15.86
N LEU A 210 -4.39 -5.36 -15.98
CA LEU A 210 -3.85 -4.75 -17.18
C LEU A 210 -2.87 -5.64 -17.92
N SER A 211 -2.05 -6.33 -17.14
CA SER A 211 -0.94 -7.14 -17.64
C SER A 211 -1.41 -8.41 -18.34
N GLY A 212 -2.54 -8.97 -17.93
CA GLY A 212 -3.10 -10.19 -18.53
C GLY A 212 -3.57 -10.05 -20.00
N LYS A 213 -3.66 -8.82 -20.55
CA LYS A 213 -4.09 -8.56 -21.94
C LYS A 213 -2.98 -8.10 -22.88
N MET A 214 -1.76 -7.85 -22.38
CA MET A 214 -0.63 -7.43 -23.23
C MET A 214 0.16 -8.59 -23.88
N SER A 215 -0.32 -9.81 -23.83
CA SER A 215 0.23 -10.95 -24.59
C SER A 215 -0.20 -10.96 -26.07
N LEU A 216 -0.70 -9.85 -26.61
CA LEU A 216 -1.09 -9.72 -28.00
C LEU A 216 -0.12 -8.82 -28.76
N GLY A 217 0.84 -9.48 -29.44
CA GLY A 217 1.48 -8.96 -30.65
C GLY A 217 2.46 -7.80 -30.47
N SER A 218 3.70 -8.04 -30.87
CA SER A 218 4.71 -7.01 -31.09
C SER A 218 4.13 -5.81 -31.86
N SER A 219 4.53 -4.60 -31.48
CA SER A 219 4.16 -3.29 -32.03
C SER A 219 4.51 -3.05 -33.51
N SER A 220 4.56 -4.09 -34.36
CA SER A 220 4.85 -3.97 -35.79
C SER A 220 3.62 -4.10 -36.70
N ASP A 221 2.40 -4.35 -36.20
CA ASP A 221 1.22 -4.63 -37.03
C ASP A 221 0.11 -3.55 -36.97
N PHE A 222 0.46 -2.29 -36.72
CA PHE A 222 -0.52 -1.19 -36.86
C PHE A 222 -0.68 -0.69 -38.32
N SER A 223 -0.14 -1.39 -39.30
CA SER A 223 -0.31 -1.08 -40.73
C SER A 223 -1.13 -2.13 -41.49
N GLY A 224 -2.25 -2.53 -40.95
CA GLY A 224 -3.16 -3.41 -41.66
C GLY A 224 -4.51 -3.42 -40.96
N SER A 225 -5.52 -2.81 -41.57
CA SER A 225 -6.91 -3.03 -41.22
C SER A 225 -7.16 -4.53 -41.20
N ALA A 226 -7.28 -5.13 -40.01
CA ALA A 226 -7.84 -6.47 -39.91
C ALA A 226 -9.17 -6.47 -40.67
N PRO A 227 -9.42 -7.42 -41.57
CA PRO A 227 -10.66 -7.47 -42.29
C PRO A 227 -11.77 -7.68 -41.23
N VAL A 228 -12.60 -6.65 -41.05
CA VAL A 228 -13.87 -6.81 -40.32
C VAL A 228 -14.62 -7.91 -41.07
N PRO A 229 -14.99 -9.01 -40.39
CA PRO A 229 -15.79 -10.04 -41.05
C PRO A 229 -17.01 -9.36 -41.63
N ARG A 230 -17.14 -9.31 -42.94
CA ARG A 230 -18.38 -8.88 -43.60
C ARG A 230 -19.44 -9.87 -43.21
N LYS A 231 -20.25 -9.53 -42.24
CA LYS A 231 -21.48 -10.24 -41.94
C LYS A 231 -22.52 -9.76 -42.93
N ASP A 232 -23.03 -10.70 -43.73
CA ASP A 232 -23.82 -10.43 -44.94
C ASP A 232 -25.21 -9.81 -44.67
N THR A 233 -25.60 -9.56 -43.41
CA THR A 233 -26.82 -8.85 -43.06
C THR A 233 -26.62 -7.80 -41.95
N PRO A 234 -27.36 -6.67 -42.00
CA PRO A 234 -27.33 -5.66 -40.92
C PRO A 234 -27.73 -6.21 -39.55
N GLU A 235 -28.57 -7.23 -39.55
CA GLU A 235 -29.07 -7.91 -38.33
C GLU A 235 -27.96 -8.71 -37.64
N ALA A 236 -27.16 -9.48 -38.37
CA ALA A 236 -26.00 -10.20 -37.84
C ALA A 236 -24.86 -9.28 -37.34
N ALA A 237 -24.70 -8.09 -37.95
CA ALA A 237 -23.77 -7.08 -37.47
C ALA A 237 -24.23 -6.45 -36.14
N ARG A 238 -25.53 -6.21 -36.00
CA ARG A 238 -26.13 -5.69 -34.77
C ARG A 238 -26.04 -6.69 -33.61
N GLU A 239 -26.42 -7.96 -33.86
CA GLU A 239 -26.30 -9.03 -32.86
C GLU A 239 -24.86 -9.22 -32.38
N ALA A 240 -23.87 -9.14 -33.28
CA ALA A 240 -22.48 -9.23 -32.93
C ALA A 240 -22.00 -8.03 -32.09
N PHE A 241 -22.48 -6.82 -32.41
CA PHE A 241 -22.19 -5.62 -31.62
C PHE A 241 -22.81 -5.70 -30.21
N GLU A 242 -24.08 -6.13 -30.12
CA GLU A 242 -24.79 -6.32 -28.84
C GLU A 242 -24.10 -7.39 -27.98
N ALA A 243 -23.68 -8.51 -28.57
CA ALA A 243 -22.93 -9.56 -27.89
C ALA A 243 -21.57 -9.06 -27.36
N GLN A 244 -20.80 -8.36 -28.22
CA GLN A 244 -19.52 -7.79 -27.81
C GLN A 244 -19.66 -6.72 -26.73
N HIS A 245 -20.73 -5.92 -26.78
CA HIS A 245 -21.03 -4.94 -25.74
C HIS A 245 -21.41 -5.58 -24.41
N ALA A 246 -22.23 -6.64 -24.44
CA ALA A 246 -22.59 -7.43 -23.26
C ALA A 246 -21.37 -8.12 -22.63
N GLU A 247 -20.48 -8.72 -23.43
CA GLU A 247 -19.22 -9.29 -22.95
C GLU A 247 -18.31 -8.23 -22.32
N GLY A 248 -18.22 -7.05 -22.91
CA GLY A 248 -17.46 -5.92 -22.36
C GLY A 248 -18.01 -5.45 -21.01
N GLN A 249 -19.33 -5.35 -20.88
CA GLN A 249 -19.99 -5.01 -19.61
C GLN A 249 -19.78 -6.08 -18.53
N ALA A 250 -19.90 -7.37 -18.87
CA ALA A 250 -19.67 -8.47 -17.95
C ALA A 250 -18.21 -8.50 -17.47
N ALA A 251 -17.24 -8.29 -18.36
CA ALA A 251 -15.83 -8.18 -18.01
C ALA A 251 -15.56 -6.98 -17.09
N GLY A 252 -16.19 -5.83 -17.36
CA GLY A 252 -16.14 -4.65 -16.51
C GLY A 252 -16.66 -4.92 -15.09
N ALA A 253 -17.83 -5.53 -14.99
CA ALA A 253 -18.44 -5.89 -13.70
C ALA A 253 -17.55 -6.86 -12.90
N LYS A 254 -16.97 -7.86 -13.55
CA LYS A 254 -16.02 -8.80 -12.92
C LYS A 254 -14.77 -8.12 -12.40
N ASN A 255 -14.25 -7.15 -13.14
CA ASN A 255 -13.08 -6.37 -12.71
C ASN A 255 -13.40 -5.51 -11.47
N GLU A 256 -14.57 -4.87 -11.43
CA GLU A 256 -15.01 -4.09 -10.26
C GLU A 256 -15.25 -4.99 -9.03
N ASP A 257 -15.83 -6.18 -9.18
CA ASP A 257 -15.95 -7.15 -8.09
C ASP A 257 -14.57 -7.57 -7.55
N THR A 258 -13.61 -7.84 -8.45
CA THR A 258 -12.23 -8.15 -8.08
C THR A 258 -11.62 -7.03 -7.21
N ILE A 259 -11.77 -5.78 -7.63
CA ILE A 259 -11.23 -4.62 -6.90
C ILE A 259 -11.96 -4.41 -5.57
N ALA A 260 -13.28 -4.60 -5.52
CA ALA A 260 -14.06 -4.51 -4.28
C ALA A 260 -13.61 -5.56 -3.25
N ARG A 261 -13.33 -6.79 -3.68
CA ARG A 261 -12.79 -7.86 -2.81
C ARG A 261 -11.40 -7.54 -2.28
N LEU A 262 -10.50 -7.05 -3.13
CA LEU A 262 -9.17 -6.61 -2.72
C LEU A 262 -9.23 -5.45 -1.72
N ARG A 263 -10.15 -4.52 -1.91
CA ARG A 263 -10.41 -3.42 -0.97
C ARG A 263 -10.88 -3.96 0.38
N SER A 264 -11.91 -4.83 0.39
CA SER A 264 -12.42 -5.46 1.61
C SER A 264 -11.34 -6.22 2.36
N PHE A 265 -10.50 -6.97 1.64
CA PHE A 265 -9.34 -7.64 2.24
C PHE A 265 -8.34 -6.65 2.85
N GLY A 266 -7.97 -5.60 2.12
CA GLY A 266 -7.01 -4.60 2.55
C GLY A 266 -7.48 -3.81 3.78
N GLU A 267 -8.75 -3.40 3.82
CA GLU A 267 -9.35 -2.67 4.94
C GLU A 267 -9.32 -3.46 6.24
N LYS A 268 -9.64 -4.76 6.16
CA LYS A 268 -9.65 -5.65 7.33
C LYS A 268 -8.24 -6.03 7.77
N ALA A 269 -7.38 -6.41 6.84
CA ALA A 269 -5.99 -6.75 7.13
C ALA A 269 -5.19 -5.53 7.64
N GLY A 270 -5.45 -4.34 7.10
CA GLY A 270 -4.82 -3.09 7.54
C GLY A 270 -5.23 -2.69 8.95
N LEU A 271 -6.51 -2.85 9.31
CA LEU A 271 -6.98 -2.61 10.67
C LEU A 271 -6.40 -3.64 11.65
N ALA A 272 -6.44 -4.93 11.31
CA ALA A 272 -5.87 -5.99 12.13
C ALA A 272 -4.36 -5.78 12.39
N PHE A 273 -3.63 -5.33 11.36
CA PHE A 273 -2.22 -4.98 11.47
C PHE A 273 -1.97 -3.89 12.52
N GLN A 274 -2.76 -2.81 12.51
CA GLN A 274 -2.59 -1.71 13.44
C GLN A 274 -2.97 -2.10 14.87
N ILE A 275 -4.02 -2.89 15.04
CA ILE A 275 -4.41 -3.43 16.36
C ILE A 275 -3.26 -4.24 16.97
N VAL A 276 -2.58 -5.07 16.18
CA VAL A 276 -1.43 -5.85 16.66
C VAL A 276 -0.21 -4.95 16.93
N ASP A 277 0.00 -3.91 16.13
CA ASP A 277 1.06 -2.92 16.38
C ASP A 277 0.87 -2.24 17.75
N ASP A 278 -0.34 -1.80 18.07
CA ASP A 278 -0.67 -1.19 19.36
C ASP A 278 -0.39 -2.15 20.52
N VAL A 279 -0.74 -3.45 20.37
CA VAL A 279 -0.46 -4.46 21.39
C VAL A 279 1.05 -4.66 21.57
N LEU A 280 1.81 -4.69 20.48
CA LEU A 280 3.26 -4.86 20.53
C LEU A 280 3.94 -3.64 21.17
N ASP A 281 3.52 -2.43 20.86
CA ASP A 281 4.05 -1.19 21.46
C ASP A 281 3.82 -1.13 22.98
N MET A 282 2.76 -1.76 23.50
CA MET A 282 2.48 -1.86 24.95
C MET A 282 3.22 -3.00 25.65
N THR A 283 3.61 -4.03 24.92
CA THR A 283 4.12 -5.29 25.53
C THR A 283 5.61 -5.53 25.33
N GLN A 284 6.24 -4.82 24.39
CA GLN A 284 7.66 -5.02 24.04
C GLN A 284 8.56 -3.91 24.60
N SER A 285 9.86 -4.23 24.75
CA SER A 285 10.89 -3.26 25.15
C SER A 285 11.35 -2.39 23.97
N SER A 286 11.93 -1.21 24.28
CA SER A 286 12.52 -0.31 23.28
C SER A 286 13.60 -0.97 22.43
N GLU A 287 14.37 -1.91 23.00
CA GLU A 287 15.42 -2.64 22.28
C GLU A 287 14.84 -3.57 21.22
N GLU A 288 13.71 -4.24 21.53
CA GLU A 288 13.02 -5.15 20.62
C GLU A 288 12.30 -4.40 19.49
N LEU A 289 11.74 -3.22 19.77
CA LEU A 289 11.03 -2.39 18.80
C LEU A 289 11.94 -1.58 17.86
N GLY A 290 13.20 -1.33 18.26
CA GLY A 290 14.14 -0.48 17.51
C GLY A 290 13.75 1.01 17.46
N LYS A 291 12.78 1.41 18.32
CA LYS A 291 12.32 2.78 18.59
C LYS A 291 12.03 2.93 20.09
N THR A 292 11.78 4.13 20.59
CA THR A 292 11.43 4.35 21.99
C THR A 292 10.05 3.70 22.28
N ALA A 293 10.03 2.66 23.12
CA ALA A 293 8.80 1.99 23.55
C ALA A 293 8.03 2.85 24.59
N GLY A 294 6.71 2.66 24.65
CA GLY A 294 5.87 3.28 25.67
C GLY A 294 5.60 4.77 25.47
N LYS A 295 5.97 5.38 24.33
CA LYS A 295 5.59 6.75 24.00
C LYS A 295 4.06 6.91 23.99
N ASP A 296 3.35 5.96 23.41
CA ASP A 296 1.90 5.97 23.30
C ASP A 296 1.21 5.93 24.68
N THR A 297 1.82 5.26 25.64
CA THR A 297 1.32 5.25 27.03
C THR A 297 1.64 6.56 27.77
N ALA A 298 2.79 7.17 27.49
CA ALA A 298 3.20 8.43 28.11
C ALA A 298 2.41 9.64 27.59
N THR A 299 1.96 9.61 26.34
CA THR A 299 1.17 10.68 25.69
C THR A 299 -0.33 10.43 25.72
N ILE A 300 -0.81 9.32 26.33
CA ILE A 300 -2.22 8.89 26.34
C ILE A 300 -2.77 8.89 24.91
N LYS A 301 -2.07 8.21 23.99
CA LYS A 301 -2.54 8.04 22.62
C LYS A 301 -3.76 7.14 22.54
N ALA A 302 -4.58 7.38 21.53
CA ALA A 302 -5.77 6.58 21.24
C ALA A 302 -5.34 5.23 20.62
N THR A 303 -5.27 4.16 21.42
CA THR A 303 -4.89 2.82 21.01
C THR A 303 -6.03 1.81 21.22
N TRP A 304 -6.06 0.74 20.44
CA TRP A 304 -7.07 -0.31 20.54
C TRP A 304 -7.06 -0.98 21.92
N PRO A 305 -5.89 -1.38 22.47
CA PRO A 305 -5.83 -1.95 23.82
C PRO A 305 -6.24 -0.99 24.95
N ALA A 306 -6.12 0.32 24.76
CA ALA A 306 -6.60 1.31 25.75
C ALA A 306 -8.13 1.31 25.87
N VAL A 307 -8.85 0.94 24.81
CA VAL A 307 -10.33 0.85 24.80
C VAL A 307 -10.81 -0.54 25.20
N PHE A 308 -10.21 -1.60 24.65
CA PHE A 308 -10.75 -2.96 24.72
C PHE A 308 -9.92 -3.93 25.58
N GLY A 309 -8.69 -3.54 25.97
CA GLY A 309 -7.73 -4.42 26.61
C GLY A 309 -7.00 -5.32 25.60
N ILE A 310 -5.86 -5.89 26.02
CA ILE A 310 -4.94 -6.64 25.14
C ILE A 310 -5.59 -7.92 24.60
N ASP A 311 -6.25 -8.71 25.46
CA ASP A 311 -6.82 -10.01 25.06
C ASP A 311 -7.92 -9.84 24.01
N GLN A 312 -8.81 -8.85 24.18
CA GLN A 312 -9.86 -8.55 23.21
C GLN A 312 -9.25 -8.01 21.92
N SER A 313 -8.24 -7.15 21.97
CA SER A 313 -7.54 -6.63 20.79
C SER A 313 -6.97 -7.76 19.93
N LEU A 314 -6.36 -8.77 20.56
CA LEU A 314 -5.85 -9.94 19.83
C LEU A 314 -6.96 -10.82 19.26
N CYS A 315 -8.13 -10.88 19.92
CA CYS A 315 -9.31 -11.58 19.40
C CYS A 315 -9.84 -10.84 18.14
N ASP A 316 -10.07 -9.54 18.26
CA ASP A 316 -10.57 -8.70 17.16
C ASP A 316 -9.66 -8.77 15.92
N ALA A 317 -8.34 -8.72 16.13
CA ALA A 317 -7.39 -8.83 15.04
C ALA A 317 -7.48 -10.19 14.30
N ARG A 318 -7.69 -11.31 15.03
CA ARG A 318 -7.86 -12.64 14.43
C ARG A 318 -9.18 -12.75 13.66
N GLU A 319 -10.26 -12.21 14.19
CA GLU A 319 -11.57 -12.19 13.51
C GLU A 319 -11.51 -11.38 12.23
N LEU A 320 -10.88 -10.20 12.27
CA LEU A 320 -10.67 -9.36 11.08
C LEU A 320 -9.87 -10.07 9.98
N ILE A 321 -8.85 -10.85 10.34
CA ILE A 321 -8.08 -11.65 9.37
C ILE A 321 -8.90 -12.79 8.80
N ALA A 322 -9.70 -13.48 9.60
CA ALA A 322 -10.60 -14.53 9.09
C ALA A 322 -11.60 -13.95 8.08
N ASP A 323 -12.18 -12.81 8.41
CA ASP A 323 -13.09 -12.07 7.52
C ASP A 323 -12.40 -11.53 6.26
N ALA A 324 -11.14 -11.11 6.37
CA ALA A 324 -10.34 -10.70 5.21
C ALA A 324 -10.14 -11.87 4.25
N PHE A 325 -9.86 -13.07 4.75
CA PHE A 325 -9.66 -14.26 3.91
C PHE A 325 -10.91 -14.64 3.12
N ALA A 326 -12.11 -14.46 3.67
CA ALA A 326 -13.37 -14.70 2.96
C ALA A 326 -13.49 -13.85 1.68
N ALA A 327 -12.98 -12.62 1.68
CA ALA A 327 -12.97 -11.78 0.48
C ALA A 327 -12.11 -12.35 -0.66
N LEU A 328 -11.08 -13.14 -0.33
CA LEU A 328 -10.16 -13.74 -1.31
C LEU A 328 -10.50 -15.17 -1.71
N GLU A 329 -11.55 -15.79 -1.17
CA GLU A 329 -11.93 -17.17 -1.51
C GLU A 329 -12.10 -17.43 -3.02
N PRO A 330 -12.70 -16.53 -3.83
CA PRO A 330 -12.86 -16.78 -5.26
C PRO A 330 -11.55 -16.87 -6.06
N PHE A 331 -10.42 -16.44 -5.48
CA PHE A 331 -9.12 -16.51 -6.14
C PHE A 331 -8.37 -17.84 -5.88
N GLY A 332 -8.88 -18.69 -4.99
CA GLY A 332 -8.29 -19.99 -4.66
C GLY A 332 -6.83 -19.88 -4.21
N GLU A 333 -5.98 -20.80 -4.66
CA GLU A 333 -4.55 -20.87 -4.30
C GLU A 333 -3.74 -19.66 -4.77
N ALA A 334 -4.20 -18.92 -5.78
CA ALA A 334 -3.52 -17.70 -6.22
C ALA A 334 -3.47 -16.62 -5.12
N ALA A 335 -4.40 -16.66 -4.16
CA ALA A 335 -4.47 -15.75 -3.03
C ALA A 335 -3.59 -16.16 -1.84
N ASP A 336 -3.02 -17.37 -1.82
CA ASP A 336 -2.27 -17.89 -0.67
C ASP A 336 -1.11 -16.98 -0.24
N PRO A 337 -0.32 -16.35 -1.14
CA PRO A 337 0.70 -15.41 -0.72
C PRO A 337 0.16 -14.21 0.04
N LEU A 338 -0.94 -13.59 -0.43
CA LEU A 338 -1.57 -12.47 0.28
C LEU A 338 -2.12 -12.89 1.63
N LYS A 339 -2.81 -14.05 1.71
CA LYS A 339 -3.31 -14.61 2.97
C LYS A 339 -2.16 -14.90 3.94
N SER A 340 -1.07 -15.49 3.44
CA SER A 340 0.11 -15.80 4.26
C SER A 340 0.81 -14.55 4.80
N LEU A 341 0.89 -13.48 4.00
CA LEU A 341 1.42 -12.19 4.45
C LEU A 341 0.54 -11.57 5.54
N ALA A 342 -0.79 -11.55 5.35
CA ALA A 342 -1.72 -11.01 6.34
C ALA A 342 -1.67 -11.81 7.65
N GLN A 343 -1.63 -13.14 7.57
CA GLN A 343 -1.47 -14.01 8.75
C GLN A 343 -0.16 -13.71 9.50
N TYR A 344 0.95 -13.59 8.77
CA TYR A 344 2.25 -13.26 9.36
C TYR A 344 2.22 -11.93 10.11
N LEU A 345 1.49 -10.92 9.59
CA LEU A 345 1.42 -9.61 10.22
C LEU A 345 0.71 -9.62 11.57
N VAL A 346 -0.25 -10.52 11.76
CA VAL A 346 -1.02 -10.65 13.00
C VAL A 346 -0.36 -11.63 13.98
N GLU A 347 0.40 -12.61 13.49
CA GLU A 347 1.09 -13.61 14.32
C GLU A 347 2.52 -13.21 14.71
N ARG A 348 3.03 -12.10 14.16
CA ARG A 348 4.40 -11.66 14.47
C ARG A 348 4.57 -11.35 15.95
N LYS A 349 5.76 -11.65 16.44
CA LYS A 349 6.18 -11.36 17.82
C LYS A 349 7.15 -10.18 17.89
N ASN A 350 7.62 -9.71 16.72
CA ASN A 350 8.56 -8.60 16.57
C ASN A 350 8.30 -7.86 15.24
#